data_60340e2f44d27a8f8744ddd831ad1963
#
_entry.id   60340e2f44d27a8f8744ddd831ad1963
#
_cell.length_a   1.000
_cell.length_b   1.000
_cell.length_c   1.000
_cell.angle_alpha   90.00
_cell.angle_beta   90.00
_cell.angle_gamma   90.00
#
_symmetry.space_group_name_H-M   'P 1'
#
loop_
_entity.id
_entity.type
_entity.pdbx_description
1 polymer ?
#
loop_
_entity_poly.entity_id
_entity_poly.type
_entity_poly.pdbx_seq_one_letter_code
_entity_poly.pdbx_strand_id
1 'polypeptide(L)'
;VLIYKNSFFKAINQKNIQNWVDIENEYYRLLKECLKNDKSITELNREFDEVKKLLEEYLINNIEDKFEFSSENIGEILSIFKAKSYEGDEIKNLYDEISINGRKLIKERYKEKIQQATGYGTNSYSGFKISFLNFFLSFNYTSTLKRYIDFLNIDSAYLNEIHGSLTEKINPVNFGFGDEMDNDYKQIEDKNDNEYLKNIKSFQYLHTQNYKRLLNVVDSDLFQVYLMGHSCGLS
;
A
#
# COMPACT_ATOMS: atom_id res chain seq x y z
N VAL A 1 12.79 -17.92 34.58
CA VAL A 1 11.42 -17.42 34.31
C VAL A 1 11.56 -16.08 33.60
N LEU A 2 11.03 -15.97 32.38
CA LEU A 2 10.98 -14.71 31.63
C LEU A 2 9.97 -13.77 32.32
N ILE A 3 10.45 -12.59 32.72
CA ILE A 3 9.58 -11.54 33.27
C ILE A 3 9.35 -10.52 32.18
N TYR A 4 8.11 -10.43 31.71
CA TYR A 4 7.71 -9.42 30.73
C TYR A 4 7.49 -8.07 31.44
N LYS A 5 8.15 -7.04 30.95
CA LYS A 5 7.96 -5.65 31.41
C LYS A 5 6.84 -4.92 30.65
N ASN A 6 6.50 -5.42 29.46
CA ASN A 6 5.47 -4.88 28.59
C ASN A 6 4.36 -5.93 28.46
N SER A 7 3.15 -5.59 28.90
CA SER A 7 2.02 -6.52 28.95
C SER A 7 1.43 -6.78 27.56
N PHE A 8 1.49 -5.82 26.66
CA PHE A 8 1.10 -5.96 25.28
C PHE A 8 2.04 -6.96 24.54
N PHE A 9 3.35 -6.80 24.70
CA PHE A 9 4.31 -7.74 24.14
C PHE A 9 4.13 -9.16 24.69
N LYS A 10 3.81 -9.28 26.00
CA LYS A 10 3.46 -10.57 26.59
C LYS A 10 2.25 -11.21 25.92
N ALA A 11 1.19 -10.44 25.68
CA ALA A 11 -0.03 -10.92 25.04
C ALA A 11 0.24 -11.44 23.61
N ILE A 12 1.02 -10.70 22.81
CA ILE A 12 1.44 -11.11 21.47
C ILE A 12 2.23 -12.42 21.55
N ASN A 13 3.25 -12.48 22.40
CA ASN A 13 4.13 -13.64 22.49
C ASN A 13 3.41 -14.90 22.94
N GLN A 14 2.46 -14.80 23.85
CA GLN A 14 1.64 -15.93 24.30
C GLN A 14 0.74 -16.48 23.18
N LYS A 15 0.21 -15.62 22.32
CA LYS A 15 -0.61 -16.03 21.17
C LYS A 15 0.23 -16.58 20.01
N ASN A 16 1.41 -16.04 19.78
CA ASN A 16 2.31 -16.48 18.70
C ASN A 16 2.73 -17.95 18.85
N ILE A 17 2.72 -18.51 20.05
CA ILE A 17 2.96 -19.94 20.31
C ILE A 17 1.84 -20.82 19.73
N GLN A 18 0.64 -20.27 19.53
CA GLN A 18 -0.53 -21.01 19.10
C GLN A 18 -0.89 -20.81 17.61
N ASN A 19 -0.69 -19.60 17.07
CA ASN A 19 -0.98 -19.25 15.66
C ASN A 19 -0.32 -17.90 15.32
N TRP A 20 -0.27 -17.58 14.01
CA TRP A 20 0.09 -16.23 13.53
C TRP A 20 -0.73 -15.17 14.25
N VAL A 21 -0.06 -14.22 14.89
CA VAL A 21 -0.72 -13.10 15.59
C VAL A 21 -0.57 -11.86 14.75
N ASP A 22 -1.69 -11.28 14.40
CA ASP A 22 -1.76 -9.93 13.91
C ASP A 22 -1.63 -8.97 15.10
N ILE A 23 -0.53 -8.24 15.15
CA ILE A 23 -0.21 -7.32 16.25
C ILE A 23 -1.27 -6.20 16.32
N GLU A 24 -1.76 -5.74 15.19
CA GLU A 24 -2.75 -4.67 15.09
C GLU A 24 -4.12 -5.12 15.62
N ASN A 25 -4.54 -6.33 15.26
CA ASN A 25 -5.76 -6.93 15.79
C ASN A 25 -5.69 -7.18 17.31
N GLU A 26 -4.53 -7.57 17.83
CA GLU A 26 -4.36 -7.74 19.26
C GLU A 26 -4.41 -6.40 20.00
N TYR A 27 -3.83 -5.34 19.43
CA TYR A 27 -3.98 -4.00 19.98
C TYR A 27 -5.46 -3.58 20.04
N TYR A 28 -6.22 -3.79 18.97
CA TYR A 28 -7.65 -3.45 18.94
C TYR A 28 -8.47 -4.26 19.96
N ARG A 29 -8.17 -5.54 20.11
CA ARG A 29 -8.79 -6.37 21.13
C ARG A 29 -8.57 -5.81 22.54
N LEU A 30 -7.34 -5.40 22.85
CA LEU A 30 -7.00 -4.80 24.15
C LEU A 30 -7.59 -3.40 24.30
N LEU A 31 -7.68 -2.63 23.24
CA LEU A 31 -8.37 -1.34 23.21
C LEU A 31 -9.84 -1.49 23.60
N LYS A 32 -10.52 -2.51 23.06
CA LYS A 32 -11.91 -2.84 23.45
C LYS A 32 -12.02 -3.28 24.92
N GLU A 33 -11.01 -3.92 25.47
CA GLU A 33 -10.98 -4.22 26.89
C GLU A 33 -10.83 -2.96 27.76
N CYS A 34 -10.07 -1.95 27.30
CA CYS A 34 -9.97 -0.66 27.99
C CYS A 34 -11.31 0.09 28.05
N LEU A 35 -12.18 -0.09 27.03
CA LEU A 35 -13.54 0.49 27.07
C LEU A 35 -14.43 -0.14 28.15
N LYS A 36 -14.26 -1.43 28.38
CA LYS A 36 -15.13 -2.23 29.28
C LYS A 36 -14.64 -2.27 30.72
N ASN A 37 -13.36 -2.09 30.89
CA ASN A 37 -12.69 -2.22 32.20
C ASN A 37 -11.85 -0.96 32.40
N ASP A 38 -11.63 -0.54 33.65
CA ASP A 38 -10.80 0.64 33.98
C ASP A 38 -9.28 0.44 33.72
N LYS A 39 -8.94 -0.27 32.64
CA LYS A 39 -7.55 -0.39 32.18
C LYS A 39 -7.11 0.92 31.54
N SER A 40 -5.88 1.32 31.81
CA SER A 40 -5.32 2.57 31.27
C SER A 40 -5.05 2.44 29.77
N ILE A 41 -5.78 3.20 28.97
CA ILE A 41 -5.53 3.36 27.54
C ILE A 41 -4.14 3.99 27.27
N THR A 42 -3.72 4.93 28.11
CA THR A 42 -2.41 5.58 28.00
C THR A 42 -1.28 4.57 28.16
N GLU A 43 -1.43 3.62 29.09
CA GLU A 43 -0.44 2.55 29.27
C GLU A 43 -0.42 1.59 28.10
N LEU A 44 -1.57 1.19 27.56
CA LEU A 44 -1.65 0.37 26.37
C LEU A 44 -0.96 1.06 25.17
N ASN A 45 -1.22 2.35 24.96
CA ASN A 45 -0.59 3.13 23.90
C ASN A 45 0.94 3.19 24.08
N ARG A 46 1.42 3.40 25.29
CA ARG A 46 2.86 3.41 25.59
C ARG A 46 3.50 2.06 25.25
N GLU A 47 2.88 0.97 25.67
CA GLU A 47 3.36 -0.39 25.43
C GLU A 47 3.34 -0.75 23.93
N PHE A 48 2.33 -0.29 23.21
CA PHE A 48 2.22 -0.44 21.75
C PHE A 48 3.32 0.33 21.02
N ASP A 49 3.59 1.58 21.44
CA ASP A 49 4.67 2.41 20.86
C ASP A 49 6.06 1.75 21.06
N GLU A 50 6.28 1.06 22.19
CA GLU A 50 7.51 0.27 22.42
C GLU A 50 7.62 -0.91 21.43
N VAL A 51 6.53 -1.63 21.19
CA VAL A 51 6.51 -2.75 20.23
C VAL A 51 6.70 -2.23 18.81
N LYS A 52 6.08 -1.12 18.45
CA LYS A 52 6.29 -0.46 17.16
C LYS A 52 7.77 -0.15 16.92
N LYS A 53 8.46 0.45 17.91
CA LYS A 53 9.90 0.72 17.81
C LYS A 53 10.74 -0.54 17.59
N LEU A 54 10.43 -1.62 18.32
CA LEU A 54 11.13 -2.88 18.15
C LEU A 54 10.92 -3.47 16.74
N LEU A 55 9.72 -3.32 16.17
CA LEU A 55 9.44 -3.72 14.80
C LEU A 55 10.23 -2.88 13.79
N GLU A 56 10.25 -1.56 13.97
CA GLU A 56 11.01 -0.64 13.11
C GLU A 56 12.52 -0.98 13.15
N GLU A 57 13.09 -1.16 14.34
CA GLU A 57 14.49 -1.57 14.53
C GLU A 57 14.79 -2.92 13.88
N TYR A 58 13.89 -3.89 14.02
CA TYR A 58 14.03 -5.20 13.39
C TYR A 58 14.05 -5.09 11.86
N LEU A 59 13.13 -4.32 11.29
CA LEU A 59 13.03 -4.13 9.83
C LEU A 59 14.24 -3.40 9.28
N ILE A 60 14.74 -2.37 9.97
CA ILE A 60 15.95 -1.65 9.59
C ILE A 60 17.15 -2.61 9.58
N ASN A 61 17.43 -3.25 10.71
CA ASN A 61 18.63 -4.07 10.88
C ASN A 61 18.63 -5.38 10.07
N ASN A 62 17.46 -5.92 9.75
CA ASN A 62 17.35 -7.24 9.12
C ASN A 62 16.86 -7.20 7.67
N ILE A 63 16.23 -6.13 7.24
CA ILE A 63 15.73 -5.97 5.88
C ILE A 63 16.44 -4.81 5.17
N GLU A 64 16.31 -3.59 5.69
CA GLU A 64 16.86 -2.40 5.02
C GLU A 64 18.39 -2.46 4.87
N ASP A 65 19.11 -2.76 5.95
CA ASP A 65 20.57 -2.75 5.97
C ASP A 65 21.18 -3.97 5.26
N LYS A 66 20.40 -5.05 5.13
CA LYS A 66 20.86 -6.29 4.50
C LYS A 66 20.37 -6.49 3.08
N PHE A 67 19.56 -5.55 2.57
CA PHE A 67 19.01 -5.66 1.24
C PHE A 67 20.11 -5.53 0.17
N GLU A 68 20.25 -6.56 -0.63
CA GLU A 68 21.11 -6.58 -1.81
C GLU A 68 20.30 -6.99 -3.05
N PHE A 69 20.62 -6.41 -4.20
CA PHE A 69 20.01 -6.82 -5.45
C PHE A 69 20.51 -8.21 -5.85
N SER A 70 19.58 -9.15 -6.03
CA SER A 70 19.92 -10.43 -6.65
C SER A 70 20.10 -10.25 -8.15
N SER A 71 21.28 -10.58 -8.65
CA SER A 71 21.57 -10.55 -10.09
C SER A 71 20.87 -11.66 -10.88
N GLU A 72 20.47 -12.74 -10.22
CA GLU A 72 19.95 -13.94 -10.89
C GLU A 72 18.56 -13.76 -11.49
N ASN A 73 17.68 -12.96 -10.86
CA ASN A 73 16.28 -12.79 -11.27
C ASN A 73 15.93 -11.35 -11.62
N ILE A 74 16.92 -10.49 -11.73
CA ILE A 74 16.69 -9.07 -11.91
C ILE A 74 15.89 -8.79 -13.19
N GLY A 75 16.16 -9.52 -14.27
CA GLY A 75 15.47 -9.37 -15.55
C GLY A 75 13.97 -9.69 -15.47
N GLU A 76 13.56 -10.70 -14.72
CA GLU A 76 12.16 -11.05 -14.50
C GLU A 76 11.46 -9.98 -13.66
N ILE A 77 12.10 -9.55 -12.57
CA ILE A 77 11.58 -8.47 -11.72
C ILE A 77 11.43 -7.17 -12.52
N LEU A 78 12.43 -6.84 -13.38
CA LEU A 78 12.37 -5.69 -14.29
C LEU A 78 11.15 -5.72 -15.18
N SER A 79 10.81 -6.91 -15.72
CA SER A 79 9.68 -7.06 -16.64
C SER A 79 8.35 -6.74 -15.97
N ILE A 80 8.23 -7.03 -14.66
CA ILE A 80 7.03 -6.76 -13.86
C ILE A 80 6.82 -5.24 -13.67
N PHE A 81 7.91 -4.51 -13.43
CA PHE A 81 7.84 -3.06 -13.19
C PHE A 81 7.82 -2.21 -14.46
N LYS A 82 8.04 -2.81 -15.62
CA LYS A 82 8.03 -2.09 -16.88
C LYS A 82 6.62 -1.63 -17.24
N ALA A 83 6.48 -0.36 -17.54
CA ALA A 83 5.22 0.19 -18.01
C ALA A 83 4.81 -0.51 -19.33
N LYS A 84 3.56 -0.94 -19.41
CA LYS A 84 3.01 -1.55 -20.62
C LYS A 84 2.88 -0.50 -21.72
N SER A 85 3.19 -0.91 -22.94
CA SER A 85 2.88 -0.15 -24.14
C SER A 85 2.34 -1.10 -25.19
N TYR A 86 1.44 -0.60 -26.03
CA TYR A 86 0.80 -1.35 -27.10
C TYR A 86 1.01 -0.61 -28.40
N GLU A 87 1.48 -1.31 -29.43
CA GLU A 87 1.75 -0.77 -30.75
C GLU A 87 1.06 -1.60 -31.84
N GLY A 88 0.63 -0.94 -32.91
CA GLY A 88 0.04 -1.62 -34.06
C GLY A 88 -1.11 -2.54 -33.68
N ASP A 89 -1.03 -3.78 -34.09
CA ASP A 89 -2.10 -4.77 -33.86
C ASP A 89 -2.30 -5.18 -32.39
N GLU A 90 -1.32 -4.92 -31.52
CA GLU A 90 -1.45 -5.15 -30.06
C GLU A 90 -2.54 -4.27 -29.45
N ILE A 91 -2.84 -3.14 -30.08
CA ILE A 91 -3.92 -2.24 -29.62
C ILE A 91 -5.29 -2.93 -29.68
N LYS A 92 -5.46 -3.90 -30.56
CA LYS A 92 -6.69 -4.71 -30.61
C LYS A 92 -6.81 -5.54 -29.34
N ASN A 93 -5.70 -6.15 -28.89
CA ASN A 93 -5.67 -6.93 -27.65
C ASN A 93 -5.99 -6.04 -26.45
N LEU A 94 -5.41 -4.82 -26.40
CA LEU A 94 -5.76 -3.84 -25.37
C LEU A 94 -7.26 -3.56 -25.34
N TYR A 95 -7.89 -3.36 -26.51
CA TYR A 95 -9.34 -3.11 -26.57
C TYR A 95 -10.16 -4.29 -26.07
N ASP A 96 -9.69 -5.52 -26.24
CA ASP A 96 -10.38 -6.71 -25.73
C ASP A 96 -10.26 -6.86 -24.20
N GLU A 97 -9.17 -6.35 -23.63
CA GLU A 97 -8.92 -6.39 -22.18
C GLU A 97 -9.66 -5.30 -21.39
N ILE A 98 -9.99 -4.15 -22.02
CA ILE A 98 -10.58 -3.01 -21.32
C ILE A 98 -12.10 -2.92 -21.49
N SER A 99 -12.76 -2.25 -20.53
CA SER A 99 -14.21 -2.02 -20.58
C SER A 99 -14.63 -1.19 -21.80
N ILE A 100 -15.92 -1.26 -22.15
CA ILE A 100 -16.50 -0.47 -23.25
C ILE A 100 -16.28 1.04 -23.04
N ASN A 101 -16.41 1.50 -21.79
CA ASN A 101 -16.16 2.91 -21.45
C ASN A 101 -14.68 3.26 -21.61
N GLY A 102 -13.77 2.37 -21.22
CA GLY A 102 -12.34 2.52 -21.44
C GLY A 102 -11.97 2.64 -22.91
N ARG A 103 -12.57 1.82 -23.77
CA ARG A 103 -12.39 1.93 -25.23
C ARG A 103 -12.83 3.29 -25.76
N LYS A 104 -13.96 3.83 -25.28
CA LYS A 104 -14.43 5.15 -25.70
C LYS A 104 -13.44 6.25 -25.30
N LEU A 105 -13.00 6.25 -24.04
CA LEU A 105 -12.05 7.24 -23.54
C LEU A 105 -10.72 7.22 -24.28
N ILE A 106 -10.18 6.03 -24.55
CA ILE A 106 -8.96 5.90 -25.37
C ILE A 106 -9.20 6.44 -26.79
N LYS A 107 -10.31 6.07 -27.43
CA LYS A 107 -10.64 6.56 -28.77
C LYS A 107 -10.80 8.07 -28.81
N GLU A 108 -11.43 8.68 -27.82
CA GLU A 108 -11.58 10.14 -27.72
C GLU A 108 -10.23 10.83 -27.51
N ARG A 109 -9.43 10.35 -26.55
CA ARG A 109 -8.11 10.91 -26.23
C ARG A 109 -7.14 10.84 -27.38
N TYR A 110 -7.15 9.77 -28.13
CA TYR A 110 -6.21 9.54 -29.24
C TYR A 110 -6.85 9.68 -30.63
N LYS A 111 -8.04 10.29 -30.72
CA LYS A 111 -8.83 10.37 -31.95
C LYS A 111 -8.02 10.81 -33.18
N GLU A 112 -7.27 11.89 -33.04
CA GLU A 112 -6.47 12.42 -34.16
C GLU A 112 -5.33 11.49 -34.55
N LYS A 113 -4.62 10.92 -33.55
CA LYS A 113 -3.52 9.98 -33.77
C LYS A 113 -4.02 8.67 -34.40
N ILE A 114 -5.17 8.17 -33.95
CA ILE A 114 -5.80 6.98 -34.51
C ILE A 114 -6.22 7.23 -35.95
N GLN A 115 -6.81 8.38 -36.25
CA GLN A 115 -7.20 8.74 -37.60
C GLN A 115 -5.97 8.84 -38.54
N GLN A 116 -4.86 9.39 -38.07
CA GLN A 116 -3.61 9.46 -38.85
C GLN A 116 -3.02 8.07 -39.09
N ALA A 117 -3.03 7.18 -38.08
CA ALA A 117 -2.45 5.84 -38.19
C ALA A 117 -3.31 4.87 -39.03
N THR A 118 -4.63 4.96 -38.93
CA THR A 118 -5.54 4.03 -39.64
C THR A 118 -5.83 4.44 -41.07
N GLY A 119 -5.53 5.71 -41.44
CA GLY A 119 -5.86 6.25 -42.74
C GLY A 119 -7.35 6.12 -43.11
N TYR A 120 -7.74 6.63 -44.26
CA TYR A 120 -9.11 6.42 -44.76
C TYR A 120 -9.26 4.98 -45.25
N GLY A 121 -9.74 4.09 -44.38
CA GLY A 121 -10.17 2.73 -44.74
C GLY A 121 -9.25 1.57 -44.37
N THR A 122 -8.19 1.77 -43.61
CA THR A 122 -7.38 0.66 -43.06
C THR A 122 -7.63 0.45 -41.59
N ASN A 123 -7.86 -0.82 -41.17
CA ASN A 123 -7.97 -1.21 -39.73
C ASN A 123 -6.59 -1.42 -39.09
N SER A 124 -5.53 -0.83 -39.65
CA SER A 124 -4.17 -1.01 -39.13
C SER A 124 -3.79 0.17 -38.24
N TYR A 125 -3.31 -0.12 -37.04
CA TYR A 125 -2.77 0.87 -36.08
C TYR A 125 -1.26 1.10 -36.29
N SER A 126 -0.75 0.91 -37.50
CA SER A 126 0.67 1.06 -37.82
C SER A 126 1.21 2.43 -37.42
N GLY A 127 2.27 2.42 -36.61
CA GLY A 127 2.91 3.67 -36.13
C GLY A 127 2.18 4.35 -34.96
N PHE A 128 1.07 3.77 -34.47
CA PHE A 128 0.38 4.27 -33.29
C PHE A 128 0.80 3.48 -32.04
N LYS A 129 1.14 4.20 -30.98
CA LYS A 129 1.56 3.66 -29.70
C LYS A 129 0.76 4.26 -28.55
N ILE A 130 0.24 3.40 -27.68
CA ILE A 130 -0.35 3.76 -26.41
C ILE A 130 0.62 3.33 -25.32
N SER A 131 1.06 4.26 -24.49
CA SER A 131 1.92 3.99 -23.34
C SER A 131 1.19 4.34 -22.06
N PHE A 132 1.38 3.49 -21.07
CA PHE A 132 0.84 3.69 -19.72
C PHE A 132 1.95 4.19 -18.80
N LEU A 133 1.54 4.94 -17.78
CA LEU A 133 2.40 5.30 -16.66
C LEU A 133 2.16 4.31 -15.53
N ASN A 134 3.22 3.94 -14.85
CA ASN A 134 3.11 3.14 -13.65
C ASN A 134 2.87 4.05 -12.44
N PHE A 135 1.95 3.63 -11.59
CA PHE A 135 1.81 4.14 -10.23
C PHE A 135 2.00 2.97 -9.28
N PHE A 136 2.93 3.11 -8.36
CA PHE A 136 3.28 2.07 -7.39
C PHE A 136 2.68 2.41 -6.04
N LEU A 137 1.76 1.56 -5.57
CA LEU A 137 1.21 1.63 -4.22
C LEU A 137 1.86 0.56 -3.35
N SER A 138 2.66 0.98 -2.38
CA SER A 138 3.34 0.09 -1.45
C SER A 138 2.64 0.07 -0.10
N PHE A 139 2.36 -1.13 0.39
CA PHE A 139 1.88 -1.38 1.76
C PHE A 139 3.03 -1.78 2.70
N ASN A 140 4.25 -1.91 2.18
CA ASN A 140 5.43 -2.24 2.96
C ASN A 140 6.07 -0.98 3.54
N TYR A 141 6.63 -1.09 4.73
CA TYR A 141 7.37 -0.03 5.39
C TYR A 141 8.80 0.13 4.88
N THR A 142 9.34 -0.92 4.23
CA THR A 142 10.72 -0.97 3.74
C THR A 142 10.89 -0.27 2.40
N SER A 143 12.08 0.28 2.16
CA SER A 143 12.42 0.96 0.90
C SER A 143 12.72 0.01 -0.27
N THR A 144 12.47 -1.28 -0.12
CA THR A 144 12.80 -2.31 -1.12
C THR A 144 12.25 -1.97 -2.51
N LEU A 145 10.96 -1.62 -2.60
CA LEU A 145 10.36 -1.25 -3.88
C LEU A 145 11.00 0.01 -4.45
N LYS A 146 11.26 1.04 -3.63
CA LYS A 146 11.93 2.26 -4.05
C LYS A 146 13.31 1.96 -4.65
N ARG A 147 14.09 1.10 -4.02
CA ARG A 147 15.41 0.70 -4.54
C ARG A 147 15.33 0.00 -5.89
N TYR A 148 14.30 -0.84 -6.12
CA TYR A 148 14.07 -1.42 -7.45
C TYR A 148 13.70 -0.37 -8.49
N ILE A 149 12.81 0.55 -8.17
CA ILE A 149 12.39 1.64 -9.05
C ILE A 149 13.59 2.51 -9.43
N ASP A 150 14.41 2.90 -8.46
CA ASP A 150 15.61 3.70 -8.65
C ASP A 150 16.66 2.94 -9.49
N PHE A 151 16.90 1.67 -9.19
CA PHE A 151 17.81 0.81 -9.93
C PHE A 151 17.41 0.66 -11.41
N LEU A 152 16.10 0.61 -11.68
CA LEU A 152 15.54 0.46 -13.01
C LEU A 152 15.54 1.75 -13.81
N ASN A 153 15.88 2.86 -13.19
CA ASN A 153 15.79 4.18 -13.78
C ASN A 153 14.41 4.38 -14.45
N ILE A 154 13.35 3.90 -13.76
CA ILE A 154 11.98 4.05 -14.23
C ILE A 154 11.60 5.52 -14.11
N ASP A 155 11.62 6.19 -15.24
CA ASP A 155 11.14 7.56 -15.34
C ASP A 155 9.67 7.63 -14.94
N SER A 156 9.28 8.68 -14.24
CA SER A 156 7.89 8.91 -13.83
C SER A 156 7.32 7.87 -12.85
N ALA A 157 8.15 7.21 -12.08
CA ALA A 157 7.69 6.33 -11.03
C ALA A 157 6.96 7.13 -9.95
N TYR A 158 5.65 6.99 -9.88
CA TYR A 158 4.85 7.52 -8.79
C TYR A 158 4.77 6.45 -7.70
N LEU A 159 5.75 6.46 -6.80
CA LEU A 159 5.71 5.63 -5.61
C LEU A 159 4.86 6.31 -4.52
N ASN A 160 3.93 5.55 -3.97
CA ASN A 160 3.14 5.93 -2.82
C ASN A 160 3.26 4.86 -1.74
N GLU A 161 4.02 5.14 -0.70
CA GLU A 161 4.18 4.30 0.48
C GLU A 161 3.05 4.65 1.47
N ILE A 162 1.87 4.03 1.25
CA ILE A 162 0.62 4.40 1.93
C ILE A 162 0.70 4.27 3.45
N HIS A 163 1.45 3.28 3.93
CA HIS A 163 1.66 3.02 5.35
C HIS A 163 2.90 3.74 5.92
N GLY A 164 3.49 4.66 5.16
CA GLY A 164 4.72 5.33 5.55
C GLY A 164 5.97 4.54 5.22
N SER A 165 7.12 5.09 5.58
CA SER A 165 8.43 4.54 5.25
C SER A 165 9.38 4.63 6.45
N LEU A 166 10.20 3.59 6.64
CA LEU A 166 11.24 3.56 7.67
C LEU A 166 12.36 4.58 7.40
N THR A 167 12.53 4.97 6.14
CA THR A 167 13.65 5.83 5.71
C THR A 167 13.27 7.29 5.55
N GLU A 168 11.98 7.64 5.61
CA GLU A 168 11.49 9.00 5.35
C GLU A 168 10.81 9.63 6.57
N LYS A 169 11.45 10.60 7.20
CA LYS A 169 10.90 11.29 8.40
C LYS A 169 9.59 12.04 8.15
N ILE A 170 9.37 12.52 6.92
CA ILE A 170 8.14 13.24 6.53
C ILE A 170 6.97 12.29 6.24
N ASN A 171 7.25 11.01 6.10
CA ASN A 171 6.28 9.95 5.87
C ASN A 171 6.49 8.84 6.91
N PRO A 172 6.21 9.11 8.20
CA PRO A 172 6.48 8.16 9.27
C PRO A 172 5.62 6.91 9.14
N VAL A 173 6.12 5.80 9.66
CA VAL A 173 5.42 4.51 9.68
C VAL A 173 4.04 4.67 10.35
N ASN A 174 3.01 4.37 9.59
CA ASN A 174 1.63 4.30 10.05
C ASN A 174 1.31 2.84 10.43
N PHE A 175 1.59 2.51 11.67
CA PHE A 175 1.32 1.21 12.26
C PHE A 175 0.23 1.35 13.31
N GLY A 176 -0.86 0.63 13.14
CA GLY A 176 -2.01 0.73 14.02
C GLY A 176 -3.21 -0.03 13.46
N PHE A 177 -4.28 0.02 14.21
CA PHE A 177 -5.53 -0.59 13.85
C PHE A 177 -6.26 0.28 12.77
N GLY A 178 -6.91 -0.33 11.81
CA GLY A 178 -7.70 0.38 10.82
C GLY A 178 -8.79 -0.50 10.24
N ASP A 179 -9.93 0.10 9.90
CA ASP A 179 -10.98 -0.36 8.99
C ASP A 179 -12.10 -1.24 9.54
N GLU A 180 -12.07 -1.74 10.76
CA GLU A 180 -13.23 -2.44 11.29
C GLU A 180 -14.28 -1.44 11.79
N MET A 181 -15.35 -1.30 11.03
CA MET A 181 -16.53 -0.52 11.42
C MET A 181 -17.50 -1.39 12.24
N ASP A 182 -17.00 -2.01 13.30
CA ASP A 182 -17.86 -2.74 14.22
C ASP A 182 -18.57 -1.82 15.24
N ASN A 183 -19.48 -2.38 16.04
CA ASN A 183 -20.19 -1.60 17.04
C ASN A 183 -19.27 -1.07 18.15
N ASP A 184 -18.16 -1.74 18.42
CA ASP A 184 -17.18 -1.30 19.41
C ASP A 184 -16.41 -0.08 18.89
N TYR A 185 -16.13 0.00 17.58
CA TYR A 185 -15.52 1.17 16.95
C TYR A 185 -16.36 2.44 17.16
N LYS A 186 -17.69 2.33 16.97
CA LYS A 186 -18.60 3.44 17.23
C LYS A 186 -18.57 3.90 18.70
N GLN A 187 -18.45 2.98 19.65
CA GLN A 187 -18.29 3.33 21.06
C GLN A 187 -16.96 4.06 21.34
N ILE A 188 -15.89 3.70 20.62
CA ILE A 188 -14.60 4.40 20.68
C ILE A 188 -14.76 5.83 20.19
N GLU A 189 -15.41 6.05 19.05
CA GLU A 189 -15.69 7.40 18.52
C GLU A 189 -16.55 8.23 19.47
N ASP A 190 -17.64 7.66 19.96
CA ASP A 190 -18.60 8.32 20.87
C ASP A 190 -17.94 8.73 22.20
N LYS A 191 -16.86 8.04 22.62
CA LYS A 191 -16.12 8.39 23.84
C LYS A 191 -15.42 9.75 23.75
N ASN A 192 -15.13 10.21 22.52
CA ASN A 192 -14.51 11.50 22.24
C ASN A 192 -13.21 11.74 23.02
N ASP A 193 -12.41 10.67 23.15
CA ASP A 193 -11.11 10.68 23.84
C ASP A 193 -10.00 10.35 22.84
N ASN A 194 -9.12 11.31 22.60
CA ASN A 194 -8.04 11.21 21.63
C ASN A 194 -7.06 10.05 21.90
N GLU A 195 -6.93 9.61 23.14
CA GLU A 195 -6.09 8.47 23.46
C GLU A 195 -6.61 7.17 22.83
N TYR A 196 -7.94 7.01 22.70
CA TYR A 196 -8.53 5.86 22.00
C TYR A 196 -8.40 5.92 20.49
N LEU A 197 -8.22 7.11 19.92
CA LEU A 197 -8.12 7.32 18.48
C LEU A 197 -6.65 7.36 17.98
N LYS A 198 -5.69 7.45 18.89
CA LYS A 198 -4.27 7.72 18.60
C LYS A 198 -3.67 6.75 17.58
N ASN A 199 -3.96 5.46 17.69
CA ASN A 199 -3.36 4.41 16.86
C ASN A 199 -4.36 3.84 15.83
N ILE A 200 -5.35 4.62 15.43
CA ILE A 200 -6.26 4.25 14.34
C ILE A 200 -5.68 4.76 13.01
N LYS A 201 -5.44 3.85 12.07
CA LYS A 201 -4.81 4.14 10.77
C LYS A 201 -5.56 5.20 9.97
N SER A 202 -6.89 5.16 9.96
CA SER A 202 -7.71 6.12 9.21
C SER A 202 -7.43 7.56 9.62
N PHE A 203 -7.22 7.85 10.90
CA PHE A 203 -6.82 9.18 11.37
C PHE A 203 -5.38 9.51 11.01
N GLN A 204 -4.48 8.52 11.08
CA GLN A 204 -3.07 8.73 10.74
C GLN A 204 -2.87 9.04 9.24
N TYR A 205 -3.69 8.47 8.34
CA TYR A 205 -3.67 8.81 6.91
C TYR A 205 -3.97 10.28 6.63
N LEU A 206 -4.66 10.98 7.53
CA LEU A 206 -4.93 12.41 7.40
C LEU A 206 -3.69 13.28 7.66
N HIS A 207 -2.68 12.76 8.35
CA HIS A 207 -1.44 13.47 8.62
C HIS A 207 -0.46 13.47 7.44
N THR A 208 -0.69 12.63 6.44
CA THR A 208 0.13 12.54 5.22
C THR A 208 -0.71 12.84 3.98
N GLN A 209 -0.03 13.10 2.85
CA GLN A 209 -0.70 13.31 1.56
C GLN A 209 -0.92 11.98 0.78
N ASN A 210 -0.52 10.85 1.36
CA ASN A 210 -0.50 9.56 0.66
C ASN A 210 -1.89 9.12 0.20
N TYR A 211 -2.88 9.21 1.07
CA TYR A 211 -4.25 8.85 0.75
C TYR A 211 -4.85 9.75 -0.34
N LYS A 212 -4.60 11.07 -0.24
CA LYS A 212 -5.04 12.03 -1.26
C LYS A 212 -4.37 11.79 -2.62
N ARG A 213 -3.09 11.42 -2.62
CA ARG A 213 -2.37 11.04 -3.85
C ARG A 213 -3.00 9.81 -4.50
N LEU A 214 -3.35 8.79 -3.71
CA LEU A 214 -4.04 7.61 -4.20
C LEU A 214 -5.40 7.97 -4.82
N LEU A 215 -6.23 8.74 -4.12
CA LEU A 215 -7.52 9.18 -4.65
C LEU A 215 -7.37 9.96 -5.95
N ASN A 216 -6.41 10.89 -6.04
CA ASN A 216 -6.16 11.64 -7.25
C ASN A 216 -5.80 10.72 -8.45
N VAL A 217 -5.07 9.62 -8.21
CA VAL A 217 -4.76 8.65 -9.27
C VAL A 217 -6.02 7.90 -9.69
N VAL A 218 -6.82 7.43 -8.73
CA VAL A 218 -8.07 6.70 -8.99
C VAL A 218 -9.06 7.56 -9.78
N ASP A 219 -9.14 8.85 -9.47
CA ASP A 219 -10.09 9.78 -10.08
C ASP A 219 -9.58 10.37 -11.41
N SER A 220 -8.28 10.27 -11.70
CA SER A 220 -7.68 11.01 -12.83
C SER A 220 -7.90 10.35 -14.18
N ASP A 221 -7.90 9.01 -14.24
CA ASP A 221 -7.89 8.28 -15.51
C ASP A 221 -8.32 6.82 -15.35
N LEU A 222 -8.38 6.12 -16.48
CA LEU A 222 -8.50 4.66 -16.51
C LEU A 222 -7.20 4.03 -16.03
N PHE A 223 -7.33 3.01 -15.21
CA PHE A 223 -6.19 2.27 -14.71
C PHE A 223 -6.45 0.76 -14.72
N GLN A 224 -5.38 0.00 -14.71
CA GLN A 224 -5.37 -1.45 -14.51
C GLN A 224 -4.53 -1.72 -13.26
N VAL A 225 -5.04 -2.56 -12.38
CA VAL A 225 -4.39 -2.90 -11.11
C VAL A 225 -3.70 -4.24 -11.22
N TYR A 226 -2.43 -4.27 -10.84
CA TYR A 226 -1.65 -5.49 -10.68
C TYR A 226 -1.35 -5.68 -9.20
N LEU A 227 -1.83 -6.80 -8.64
CA LEU A 227 -1.63 -7.15 -7.24
C LEU A 227 -0.39 -8.04 -7.12
N MET A 228 0.54 -7.67 -6.26
CA MET A 228 1.79 -8.38 -6.07
C MET A 228 2.07 -8.62 -4.59
N GLY A 229 2.02 -9.89 -4.19
CA GLY A 229 2.37 -10.28 -2.82
C GLY A 229 1.39 -9.82 -1.74
N HIS A 230 0.22 -9.31 -2.11
CA HIS A 230 -0.83 -8.88 -1.18
C HIS A 230 -2.06 -9.77 -1.30
N SER A 231 -2.59 -10.25 -0.18
CA SER A 231 -3.72 -11.17 -0.17
C SER A 231 -5.05 -10.52 -0.57
N CYS A 232 -5.16 -9.18 -0.45
CA CYS A 232 -6.42 -8.43 -0.57
C CYS A 232 -7.56 -9.01 0.29
N GLY A 233 -7.19 -9.73 1.34
CA GLY A 233 -8.14 -10.21 2.33
C GLY A 233 -8.68 -9.04 3.16
N LEU A 234 -9.89 -9.19 3.65
CA LEU A 234 -10.38 -8.38 4.74
C LEU A 234 -9.54 -8.74 5.97
N SER A 235 -8.71 -7.82 6.42
CA SER A 235 -7.92 -7.96 7.65
C SER A 235 -8.78 -7.68 8.86
#